data_5cd59257dc04534dcc9d60264d8e54d8
#
_entry.id   5cd59257dc04534dcc9d60264d8e54d8
#
_cell.length_a   1.000
_cell.length_b   1.000
_cell.length_c   1.000
_cell.angle_alpha   90.00
_cell.angle_beta   90.00
_cell.angle_gamma   90.00
#
_symmetry.space_group_name_H-M   'P 1'
#
loop_
_entity.id
_entity.type
_entity.pdbx_description
1 polymer ?
#
loop_
_entity_poly.entity_id
_entity_poly.type
_entity_poly.pdbx_seq_one_letter_code
_entity_poly.pdbx_strand_id
1 'polypeptide(L)'
;DINRAQELLSSTAQLEFWETFSPENQSINQFILAANEALKSTIEAPVAAPQTAIDSLLSSTANDSLTTSTANPLIDLIRGQGQGYQVFQFATADTAKVNSYLHRPEVVNVLPQELKNVKWAWERPSQGAEVVGLYALKSNREGTPRMSGDVVSDARDDFDQYSRPAVSMTMNTRGAKEWEKLTGDAFTNQTGIAIVL
;
A
#
# COMPACT_ATOMS: atom_id res chain seq x y z
N ASP A 1 16.38 24.75 -5.94
CA ASP A 1 16.84 24.23 -7.26
C ASP A 1 15.64 24.19 -8.19
N ILE A 2 15.36 25.33 -8.88
CA ILE A 2 14.17 25.58 -9.72
C ILE A 2 14.12 24.55 -10.86
N ASN A 3 15.26 24.13 -11.40
CA ASN A 3 15.33 23.15 -12.48
C ASN A 3 14.86 21.74 -12.02
N ARG A 4 15.12 21.37 -10.77
CA ARG A 4 14.67 20.08 -10.22
C ARG A 4 13.18 20.07 -9.91
N ALA A 5 12.61 21.23 -9.55
CA ALA A 5 11.18 21.39 -9.37
C ALA A 5 10.44 21.36 -10.72
N GLN A 6 11.01 21.96 -11.76
CA GLN A 6 10.48 21.89 -13.13
C GLN A 6 10.62 20.49 -13.73
N GLU A 7 11.70 19.77 -13.48
CA GLU A 7 11.87 18.37 -13.89
C GLU A 7 10.86 17.44 -13.19
N LEU A 8 10.57 17.66 -11.90
CA LEU A 8 9.56 16.93 -11.15
C LEU A 8 8.12 17.28 -11.59
N LEU A 9 7.89 18.51 -12.05
CA LEU A 9 6.59 18.94 -12.60
C LEU A 9 6.41 18.49 -14.07
N SER A 10 7.49 18.29 -14.81
CA SER A 10 7.46 17.79 -16.19
C SER A 10 7.59 16.27 -16.28
N SER A 11 8.07 15.60 -15.25
CA SER A 11 7.93 14.16 -15.12
C SER A 11 6.46 13.87 -14.85
N THR A 12 5.84 13.07 -15.68
CA THR A 12 4.43 12.69 -15.72
C THR A 12 3.91 11.94 -14.48
N ALA A 13 4.23 12.41 -13.28
CA ALA A 13 3.59 11.95 -12.06
C ALA A 13 2.13 12.43 -12.09
N GLN A 14 1.23 11.53 -12.39
CA GLN A 14 -0.20 11.84 -12.36
C GLN A 14 -0.62 11.92 -10.89
N LEU A 15 -1.05 13.10 -10.48
CA LEU A 15 -1.71 13.29 -9.19
C LEU A 15 -3.00 12.48 -9.17
N GLU A 16 -3.14 11.61 -8.19
CA GLU A 16 -4.30 10.74 -8.03
C GLU A 16 -4.94 10.94 -6.65
N PHE A 17 -6.26 11.01 -6.61
CA PHE A 17 -7.02 11.11 -5.36
C PHE A 17 -7.82 9.83 -5.14
N TRP A 18 -7.53 9.15 -4.04
CA TRP A 18 -8.10 7.87 -3.69
C TRP A 18 -8.84 7.94 -2.36
N GLU A 19 -9.99 7.29 -2.24
CA GLU A 19 -10.60 7.02 -0.95
C GLU A 19 -9.92 5.80 -0.32
N THR A 20 -9.57 5.88 0.96
CA THR A 20 -9.01 4.74 1.70
C THR A 20 -10.12 3.85 2.24
N PHE A 21 -9.79 2.60 2.55
CA PHE A 21 -10.60 1.85 3.50
C PHE A 21 -10.34 2.35 4.92
N SER A 22 -11.33 2.18 5.81
CA SER A 22 -11.11 2.40 7.23
C SER A 22 -10.18 1.32 7.79
N PRO A 23 -9.21 1.65 8.67
CA PRO A 23 -8.36 0.65 9.32
C PRO A 23 -9.15 -0.31 10.23
N GLU A 24 -10.34 0.11 10.70
CA GLU A 24 -11.24 -0.71 11.52
C GLU A 24 -12.08 -1.67 10.67
N ASN A 25 -11.94 -1.65 9.34
CA ASN A 25 -12.70 -2.53 8.46
C ASN A 25 -12.35 -4.00 8.73
N GLN A 26 -13.35 -4.76 9.19
CA GLN A 26 -13.17 -6.16 9.54
C GLN A 26 -12.73 -7.03 8.36
N SER A 27 -13.12 -6.66 7.12
CA SER A 27 -12.73 -7.39 5.91
C SER A 27 -11.22 -7.36 5.68
N ILE A 28 -10.53 -6.28 6.09
CA ILE A 28 -9.08 -6.18 5.99
C ILE A 28 -8.40 -7.15 6.97
N ASN A 29 -8.86 -7.20 8.22
CA ASN A 29 -8.31 -8.11 9.21
C ASN A 29 -8.56 -9.58 8.82
N GLN A 30 -9.75 -9.91 8.33
CA GLN A 30 -10.07 -11.24 7.83
C GLN A 30 -9.20 -11.61 6.62
N PHE A 31 -8.99 -10.66 5.70
CA PHE A 31 -8.13 -10.86 4.55
C PHE A 31 -6.67 -11.17 4.95
N ILE A 32 -6.09 -10.42 5.88
CA ILE A 32 -4.71 -10.66 6.32
C ILE A 32 -4.54 -12.06 6.92
N LEU A 33 -5.53 -12.51 7.71
CA LEU A 33 -5.53 -13.88 8.25
C LEU A 33 -5.62 -14.92 7.14
N ALA A 34 -6.57 -14.76 6.20
CA ALA A 34 -6.74 -15.66 5.07
C ALA A 34 -5.52 -15.68 4.14
N ALA A 35 -4.94 -14.51 3.87
CA ALA A 35 -3.71 -14.37 3.07
C ALA A 35 -2.52 -15.08 3.72
N ASN A 36 -2.38 -14.95 5.04
CA ASN A 36 -1.33 -15.63 5.78
C ASN A 36 -1.46 -17.15 5.70
N GLU A 37 -2.68 -17.69 5.84
CA GLU A 37 -2.93 -19.13 5.68
C GLU A 37 -2.69 -19.61 4.24
N ALA A 38 -3.11 -18.84 3.23
CA ALA A 38 -2.82 -19.14 1.84
C ALA A 38 -1.32 -19.18 1.55
N LEU A 39 -0.55 -18.26 2.13
CA LEU A 39 0.91 -18.24 2.01
C LEU A 39 1.58 -19.43 2.72
N LYS A 40 1.10 -19.83 3.90
CA LYS A 40 1.61 -21.03 4.60
C LYS A 40 1.49 -22.25 3.71
N SER A 41 0.29 -22.50 3.18
CA SER A 41 0.04 -23.67 2.35
C SER A 41 0.92 -23.76 1.09
N THR A 42 1.38 -22.60 0.60
CA THR A 42 2.24 -22.54 -0.60
C THR A 42 3.73 -22.61 -0.25
N ILE A 43 4.14 -22.04 0.88
CA ILE A 43 5.55 -22.04 1.31
C ILE A 43 5.92 -23.39 1.94
N GLU A 44 4.98 -24.05 2.64
CA GLU A 44 5.16 -25.36 3.26
C GLU A 44 4.96 -26.54 2.29
N ALA A 45 4.38 -26.29 1.10
CA ALA A 45 4.28 -27.35 0.09
C ALA A 45 5.68 -27.75 -0.36
N PRO A 46 6.11 -29.00 -0.14
CA PRO A 46 7.41 -29.47 -0.61
C PRO A 46 7.42 -29.34 -2.13
N VAL A 47 8.35 -28.58 -2.67
CA VAL A 47 8.64 -28.58 -4.10
C VAL A 47 9.05 -30.01 -4.44
N ALA A 48 8.14 -30.79 -5.03
CA ALA A 48 8.45 -32.09 -5.57
C ALA A 48 9.29 -31.92 -6.85
N ALA A 49 10.55 -31.51 -6.67
CA ALA A 49 11.59 -31.59 -7.66
C ALA A 49 12.52 -32.74 -7.25
N PRO A 50 13.02 -33.57 -8.20
CA PRO A 50 13.94 -34.65 -7.88
C PRO A 50 15.23 -34.06 -7.31
N GLN A 51 15.36 -34.09 -5.99
CA GLN A 51 16.61 -33.72 -5.33
C GLN A 51 17.66 -34.75 -5.67
N THR A 52 18.65 -34.36 -6.48
CA THR A 52 19.86 -35.14 -6.64
C THR A 52 20.62 -35.10 -5.31
N ALA A 53 21.21 -36.24 -4.92
CA ALA A 53 21.92 -36.44 -3.64
C ALA A 53 23.05 -35.42 -3.36
N ILE A 54 23.39 -34.58 -4.31
CA ILE A 54 24.43 -33.53 -4.21
C ILE A 54 23.89 -32.27 -3.53
N ASP A 55 22.59 -31.94 -3.70
CA ASP A 55 22.00 -30.77 -3.06
C ASP A 55 21.82 -30.96 -1.54
N SER A 56 21.65 -32.21 -1.10
CA SER A 56 21.51 -32.53 0.33
C SER A 56 22.82 -32.34 1.11
N LEU A 57 23.99 -32.45 0.45
CA LEU A 57 25.28 -32.29 1.08
C LEU A 57 25.74 -30.80 1.13
N LEU A 58 25.30 -29.97 0.19
CA LEU A 58 25.57 -28.53 0.23
C LEU A 58 24.73 -27.80 1.26
N SER A 59 23.52 -28.31 1.58
CA SER A 59 22.64 -27.73 2.60
C SER A 59 23.12 -27.93 4.02
N SER A 60 24.08 -28.84 4.24
CA SER A 60 24.60 -29.14 5.59
C SER A 60 25.80 -28.28 6.01
N THR A 61 26.39 -27.47 5.11
CA THR A 61 27.53 -26.61 5.40
C THR A 61 27.22 -25.11 5.43
N ALA A 62 26.01 -24.72 5.06
CA ALA A 62 25.55 -23.35 5.18
C ALA A 62 24.66 -23.20 6.45
N ASN A 63 25.27 -23.49 7.61
CA ASN A 63 24.65 -23.19 8.89
C ASN A 63 24.99 -21.75 9.24
N ASP A 64 24.30 -20.79 8.61
CA ASP A 64 24.06 -19.50 9.26
C ASP A 64 22.81 -18.83 8.66
N SER A 65 21.82 -18.62 9.55
CA SER A 65 20.80 -17.58 9.49
C SER A 65 19.79 -17.59 8.34
N LEU A 66 19.03 -18.67 8.10
CA LEU A 66 17.72 -18.57 7.47
C LEU A 66 16.75 -19.70 7.89
N THR A 67 16.70 -20.03 9.15
CA THR A 67 15.48 -20.60 9.72
C THR A 67 14.54 -19.46 10.08
N THR A 68 14.05 -18.73 9.09
CA THR A 68 12.80 -18.02 9.27
C THR A 68 11.76 -19.09 9.50
N SER A 69 11.40 -19.31 10.75
CA SER A 69 10.18 -20.03 11.09
C SER A 69 9.05 -19.40 10.28
N THR A 70 8.61 -20.07 9.22
CA THR A 70 7.55 -19.60 8.33
C THR A 70 6.16 -19.80 8.94
N ALA A 71 6.08 -19.78 10.29
CA ALA A 71 4.84 -19.99 10.99
C ALA A 71 3.74 -19.01 10.54
N ASN A 72 4.08 -17.73 10.28
CA ASN A 72 3.14 -16.72 9.84
C ASN A 72 3.80 -15.74 8.85
N PRO A 73 3.96 -16.15 7.58
CA PRO A 73 4.83 -15.44 6.63
C PRO A 73 4.46 -13.96 6.40
N LEU A 74 3.18 -13.60 6.52
CA LEU A 74 2.73 -12.22 6.38
C LEU A 74 2.57 -11.53 7.75
N ILE A 75 2.00 -12.21 8.73
CA ILE A 75 1.73 -11.63 10.06
C ILE A 75 3.03 -11.31 10.79
N ASP A 76 4.06 -12.16 10.70
CA ASP A 76 5.35 -11.94 11.36
C ASP A 76 6.12 -10.71 10.82
N LEU A 77 5.72 -10.18 9.65
CA LEU A 77 6.26 -8.95 9.08
C LEU A 77 5.58 -7.69 9.62
N ILE A 78 4.40 -7.81 10.25
CA ILE A 78 3.67 -6.68 10.82
C ILE A 78 4.42 -6.18 12.05
N ARG A 79 4.76 -4.89 12.07
CA ARG A 79 5.45 -4.22 13.18
C ARG A 79 4.51 -3.50 14.12
N GLY A 80 3.31 -3.18 13.66
CA GLY A 80 2.31 -2.50 14.46
C GLY A 80 1.00 -2.28 13.71
N GLN A 81 0.00 -1.86 14.46
CA GLN A 81 -1.24 -1.36 13.86
C GLN A 81 -0.97 -0.03 13.17
N GLY A 82 -1.71 0.23 12.10
CA GLY A 82 -1.62 1.49 11.37
C GLY A 82 -2.04 2.69 12.23
N GLN A 83 -1.51 3.85 11.89
CA GLN A 83 -1.92 5.13 12.46
C GLN A 83 -2.84 5.86 11.47
N GLY A 84 -3.87 6.53 11.98
CA GLY A 84 -4.84 7.24 11.14
C GLY A 84 -5.56 6.28 10.20
N TYR A 85 -5.31 6.38 8.90
CA TYR A 85 -5.94 5.52 7.87
C TYR A 85 -5.01 4.43 7.32
N GLN A 86 -3.83 4.24 7.91
CA GLN A 86 -2.97 3.09 7.63
C GLN A 86 -3.62 1.83 8.17
N VAL A 87 -3.52 0.73 7.44
CA VAL A 87 -4.05 -0.56 7.92
C VAL A 87 -3.05 -1.28 8.83
N PHE A 88 -1.79 -1.33 8.44
CA PHE A 88 -0.69 -1.92 9.22
C PHE A 88 0.62 -1.17 8.98
N GLN A 89 1.57 -1.39 9.86
CA GLN A 89 2.94 -0.91 9.72
C GLN A 89 3.89 -2.07 9.51
N PHE A 90 4.85 -1.89 8.61
CA PHE A 90 5.88 -2.87 8.25
C PHE A 90 7.26 -2.24 8.31
N ALA A 91 8.31 -3.06 8.44
CA ALA A 91 9.65 -2.55 8.27
C ALA A 91 9.88 -2.07 6.82
N THR A 92 10.55 -0.93 6.65
CA THR A 92 10.84 -0.36 5.33
C THR A 92 11.57 -1.36 4.43
N ALA A 93 12.47 -2.17 5.02
CA ALA A 93 13.20 -3.21 4.31
C ALA A 93 12.31 -4.36 3.79
N ASP A 94 11.16 -4.59 4.41
CA ASP A 94 10.25 -5.70 4.08
C ASP A 94 9.18 -5.33 3.03
N THR A 95 9.09 -4.07 2.62
CA THR A 95 8.05 -3.59 1.69
C THR A 95 7.99 -4.36 0.38
N ALA A 96 9.14 -4.67 -0.22
CA ALA A 96 9.21 -5.46 -1.45
C ALA A 96 8.69 -6.89 -1.25
N LYS A 97 9.00 -7.50 -0.11
CA LYS A 97 8.54 -8.85 0.25
C LYS A 97 7.03 -8.86 0.50
N VAL A 98 6.51 -7.90 1.25
CA VAL A 98 5.07 -7.74 1.48
C VAL A 98 4.32 -7.53 0.17
N ASN A 99 4.83 -6.65 -0.71
CA ASN A 99 4.26 -6.46 -2.05
C ASN A 99 4.20 -7.77 -2.83
N SER A 100 5.28 -8.55 -2.83
CA SER A 100 5.31 -9.84 -3.52
C SER A 100 4.23 -10.80 -2.99
N TYR A 101 3.99 -10.79 -1.68
CA TYR A 101 2.98 -11.63 -1.04
C TYR A 101 1.55 -11.17 -1.39
N LEU A 102 1.27 -9.87 -1.31
CA LEU A 102 -0.06 -9.32 -1.59
C LEU A 102 -0.50 -9.51 -3.05
N HIS A 103 0.44 -9.67 -3.98
CA HIS A 103 0.16 -9.89 -5.41
C HIS A 103 0.21 -11.37 -5.84
N ARG A 104 0.45 -12.30 -4.92
CA ARG A 104 0.41 -13.72 -5.26
C ARG A 104 -1.00 -14.17 -5.62
N PRO A 105 -1.18 -15.04 -6.64
CA PRO A 105 -2.49 -15.51 -7.05
C PRO A 105 -3.30 -16.13 -5.90
N GLU A 106 -2.66 -16.92 -5.04
CA GLU A 106 -3.28 -17.57 -3.88
C GLU A 106 -3.79 -16.54 -2.86
N VAL A 107 -3.12 -15.41 -2.69
CA VAL A 107 -3.53 -14.31 -1.81
C VAL A 107 -4.63 -13.47 -2.46
N VAL A 108 -4.51 -13.19 -3.75
CA VAL A 108 -5.55 -12.47 -4.50
C VAL A 108 -6.88 -13.25 -4.53
N ASN A 109 -6.82 -14.59 -4.60
CA ASN A 109 -8.01 -15.44 -4.61
C ASN A 109 -8.79 -15.46 -3.29
N VAL A 110 -8.16 -15.13 -2.17
CA VAL A 110 -8.83 -15.05 -0.86
C VAL A 110 -9.30 -13.63 -0.50
N LEU A 111 -9.20 -12.67 -1.42
CA LEU A 111 -9.72 -11.33 -1.21
C LEU A 111 -11.25 -11.36 -1.01
N PRO A 112 -11.76 -10.78 0.09
CA PRO A 112 -13.20 -10.57 0.26
C PRO A 112 -13.80 -9.76 -0.89
N GLN A 113 -15.10 -9.95 -1.16
CA GLN A 113 -15.80 -9.25 -2.24
C GLN A 113 -15.63 -7.71 -2.15
N GLU A 114 -15.62 -7.18 -0.94
CA GLU A 114 -15.43 -5.75 -0.67
C GLU A 114 -14.04 -5.24 -1.07
N LEU A 115 -13.01 -6.08 -0.90
CA LEU A 115 -11.62 -5.76 -1.21
C LEU A 115 -11.17 -6.21 -2.61
N LYS A 116 -12.09 -6.72 -3.44
CA LYS A 116 -11.76 -7.31 -4.75
C LYS A 116 -10.95 -6.39 -5.67
N ASN A 117 -11.18 -5.09 -5.57
CA ASN A 117 -10.47 -4.07 -6.35
C ASN A 117 -9.58 -3.19 -5.45
N VAL A 118 -9.08 -3.71 -4.34
CA VAL A 118 -8.18 -2.94 -3.47
C VAL A 118 -6.86 -2.64 -4.19
N LYS A 119 -6.38 -1.41 -4.05
CA LYS A 119 -5.02 -1.00 -4.44
C LYS A 119 -4.22 -0.78 -3.16
N TRP A 120 -3.10 -1.47 -3.02
CA TRP A 120 -2.20 -1.29 -1.89
C TRP A 120 -1.24 -0.14 -2.18
N ALA A 121 -1.06 0.74 -1.24
CA ALA A 121 -0.13 1.86 -1.35
C ALA A 121 0.66 2.02 -0.05
N TRP A 122 1.92 2.42 -0.18
CA TRP A 122 2.81 2.67 0.94
C TRP A 122 2.85 4.15 1.28
N GLU A 123 3.00 4.43 2.55
CA GLU A 123 3.40 5.75 3.01
C GLU A 123 4.75 6.13 2.41
N ARG A 124 4.92 7.41 2.07
CA ARG A 124 6.24 7.89 1.67
C ARG A 124 7.17 7.86 2.91
N PRO A 125 8.23 7.04 2.90
CA PRO A 125 9.11 6.96 4.05
C PRO A 125 9.82 8.29 4.29
N SER A 126 9.82 8.75 5.53
CA SER A 126 10.71 9.84 5.96
C SER A 126 12.16 9.38 5.91
N GLN A 127 13.10 10.31 5.81
CA GLN A 127 14.52 9.96 5.78
C GLN A 127 14.90 9.19 7.05
N GLY A 128 15.40 7.97 6.90
CA GLY A 128 15.78 7.09 8.01
C GLY A 128 14.62 6.39 8.70
N ALA A 129 13.40 6.40 8.14
CA ALA A 129 12.27 5.67 8.72
C ALA A 129 12.51 4.16 8.67
N GLU A 130 12.47 3.51 9.83
CA GLU A 130 12.59 2.06 9.95
C GLU A 130 11.28 1.34 9.62
N VAL A 131 10.15 2.03 9.80
CA VAL A 131 8.81 1.50 9.53
C VAL A 131 8.04 2.43 8.62
N VAL A 132 7.14 1.86 7.83
CA VAL A 132 6.24 2.56 6.91
C VAL A 132 4.83 1.98 7.02
N GLY A 133 3.84 2.85 6.82
CA GLY A 133 2.43 2.47 6.82
C GLY A 133 1.97 1.92 5.46
N LEU A 134 1.12 0.91 5.51
CA LEU A 134 0.40 0.38 4.35
C LEU A 134 -1.02 0.92 4.35
N TYR A 135 -1.47 1.40 3.20
CA TYR A 135 -2.84 1.86 2.96
C TYR A 135 -3.58 0.90 2.02
N ALA A 136 -4.86 0.69 2.30
CA ALA A 136 -5.78 0.03 1.40
C ALA A 136 -6.64 1.11 0.72
N LEU A 137 -6.50 1.26 -0.59
CA LEU A 137 -7.20 2.25 -1.39
C LEU A 137 -8.37 1.61 -2.11
N LYS A 138 -9.52 2.30 -2.13
CA LYS A 138 -10.71 1.88 -2.86
C LYS A 138 -10.51 2.16 -4.35
N SER A 139 -10.54 1.12 -5.15
CA SER A 139 -10.45 1.20 -6.61
C SER A 139 -11.71 0.68 -7.27
N ASN A 140 -11.90 1.03 -8.52
CA ASN A 140 -12.90 0.45 -9.40
C ASN A 140 -12.32 -0.77 -10.15
N ARG A 141 -13.13 -1.39 -11.03
CA ARG A 141 -12.70 -2.55 -11.83
C ARG A 141 -11.55 -2.25 -12.79
N GLU A 142 -11.41 -0.99 -13.17
CA GLU A 142 -10.41 -0.51 -14.13
C GLU A 142 -9.09 -0.13 -13.44
N GLY A 143 -9.04 -0.16 -12.10
CA GLY A 143 -7.84 0.22 -11.33
C GLY A 143 -7.58 1.73 -11.33
N THR A 144 -8.58 2.56 -11.71
CA THR A 144 -8.42 4.01 -11.81
C THR A 144 -8.80 4.72 -10.51
N PRO A 145 -8.16 5.88 -10.23
CA PRO A 145 -8.50 6.70 -9.09
C PRO A 145 -9.90 7.28 -9.22
N ARG A 146 -10.48 7.66 -8.11
CA ARG A 146 -11.78 8.31 -8.09
C ARG A 146 -11.75 9.70 -8.73
N MET A 147 -10.59 10.37 -8.60
CA MET A 147 -10.32 11.66 -9.22
C MET A 147 -8.82 11.74 -9.56
N SER A 148 -8.49 12.30 -10.71
CA SER A 148 -7.12 12.48 -11.19
C SER A 148 -6.73 13.96 -11.25
N GLY A 149 -5.44 14.23 -11.38
CA GLY A 149 -4.90 15.60 -11.38
C GLY A 149 -5.31 16.47 -12.56
N ASP A 150 -5.96 15.92 -13.58
CA ASP A 150 -6.50 16.67 -14.72
C ASP A 150 -7.58 17.71 -14.31
N VAL A 151 -8.15 17.57 -13.14
CA VAL A 151 -9.09 18.53 -12.56
C VAL A 151 -8.42 19.69 -11.83
N VAL A 152 -7.13 19.61 -11.56
CA VAL A 152 -6.36 20.67 -10.91
C VAL A 152 -5.96 21.71 -11.97
N SER A 153 -6.44 22.93 -11.82
CA SER A 153 -6.18 24.03 -12.74
C SER A 153 -4.97 24.89 -12.34
N ASP A 154 -4.62 24.91 -11.06
CA ASP A 154 -3.49 25.63 -10.51
C ASP A 154 -3.00 24.97 -9.21
N ALA A 155 -1.70 24.96 -8.99
CA ALA A 155 -1.07 24.50 -7.76
C ALA A 155 0.15 25.37 -7.46
N ARG A 156 0.26 25.79 -6.19
CA ARG A 156 1.37 26.63 -5.72
C ARG A 156 1.78 26.26 -4.31
N ASP A 157 3.02 26.54 -3.99
CA ASP A 157 3.51 26.50 -2.64
C ASP A 157 2.86 27.61 -1.79
N ASP A 158 2.53 27.28 -0.56
CA ASP A 158 1.85 28.18 0.37
C ASP A 158 2.23 27.82 1.82
N PHE A 159 1.70 28.51 2.78
CA PHE A 159 1.82 28.19 4.20
C PHE A 159 0.43 28.03 4.82
N ASP A 160 0.28 27.02 5.67
CA ASP A 160 -0.95 26.85 6.44
C ASP A 160 -1.08 27.91 7.56
N GLN A 161 -2.21 27.88 8.25
CA GLN A 161 -2.49 28.81 9.37
C GLN A 161 -1.49 28.71 10.53
N TYR A 162 -0.65 27.69 10.57
CA TYR A 162 0.42 27.46 11.55
C TYR A 162 1.82 27.75 10.97
N SER A 163 1.90 28.43 9.82
CA SER A 163 3.15 28.74 9.11
C SER A 163 3.96 27.49 8.72
N ARG A 164 3.31 26.36 8.50
CA ARG A 164 3.95 25.15 8.00
C ARG A 164 3.84 25.14 6.47
N PRO A 165 4.88 24.65 5.76
CA PRO A 165 4.82 24.50 4.30
C PRO A 165 3.59 23.69 3.88
N ALA A 166 2.85 24.21 2.91
CA ALA A 166 1.62 23.62 2.37
C ALA A 166 1.60 23.78 0.84
N VAL A 167 0.69 23.09 0.19
CA VAL A 167 0.40 23.25 -1.23
C VAL A 167 -1.06 23.67 -1.38
N SER A 168 -1.27 24.84 -1.96
CA SER A 168 -2.60 25.36 -2.32
C SER A 168 -2.94 24.88 -3.72
N MET A 169 -4.09 24.23 -3.89
CA MET A 169 -4.56 23.74 -5.19
C MET A 169 -5.92 24.34 -5.53
N THR A 170 -6.07 24.77 -6.76
CA THR A 170 -7.35 25.23 -7.33
C THR A 170 -7.85 24.19 -8.32
N MET A 171 -9.13 23.82 -8.23
CA MET A 171 -9.76 22.86 -9.11
C MET A 171 -10.71 23.55 -10.08
N ASN A 172 -10.86 22.97 -11.27
CA ASN A 172 -11.91 23.38 -12.20
C ASN A 172 -13.31 23.02 -11.66
N THR A 173 -14.38 23.48 -12.30
CA THR A 173 -15.77 23.28 -11.84
C THR A 173 -16.14 21.79 -11.69
N ARG A 174 -15.61 20.92 -12.58
CA ARG A 174 -15.82 19.47 -12.48
C ARG A 174 -15.12 18.92 -11.24
N GLY A 175 -13.84 19.24 -11.07
CA GLY A 175 -13.04 18.79 -9.94
C GLY A 175 -13.60 19.25 -8.60
N ALA A 176 -14.09 20.49 -8.50
CA ALA A 176 -14.71 21.00 -7.28
C ALA A 176 -15.94 20.17 -6.86
N LYS A 177 -16.81 19.78 -7.82
CA LYS A 177 -17.96 18.91 -7.55
C LYS A 177 -17.55 17.47 -7.18
N GLU A 178 -16.56 16.92 -7.89
CA GLU A 178 -16.04 15.57 -7.60
C GLU A 178 -15.36 15.54 -6.22
N TRP A 179 -14.62 16.61 -5.88
CA TRP A 179 -13.99 16.77 -4.57
C TRP A 179 -15.00 16.87 -3.43
N GLU A 180 -16.05 17.70 -3.59
CA GLU A 180 -17.15 17.79 -2.63
C GLU A 180 -17.79 16.41 -2.37
N LYS A 181 -18.06 15.66 -3.45
CA LYS A 181 -18.61 14.31 -3.32
C LYS A 181 -17.64 13.35 -2.65
N LEU A 182 -16.38 13.35 -3.08
CA LEU A 182 -15.34 12.47 -2.51
C LEU A 182 -15.15 12.72 -1.01
N THR A 183 -15.06 13.99 -0.62
CA THR A 183 -14.88 14.38 0.79
C THR A 183 -16.14 14.11 1.62
N GLY A 184 -17.33 14.35 1.06
CA GLY A 184 -18.61 14.03 1.69
C GLY A 184 -18.80 12.54 1.93
N ASP A 185 -18.49 11.71 0.93
CA ASP A 185 -18.54 10.25 1.05
C ASP A 185 -17.51 9.75 2.08
N ALA A 186 -16.29 10.27 2.05
CA ALA A 186 -15.23 9.90 3.00
C ALA A 186 -15.61 10.26 4.44
N PHE A 187 -16.21 11.43 4.66
CA PHE A 187 -16.71 11.83 5.97
C PHE A 187 -17.83 10.91 6.46
N THR A 188 -18.80 10.60 5.59
CA THR A 188 -19.92 9.72 5.94
C THR A 188 -19.47 8.31 6.26
N ASN A 189 -18.50 7.79 5.52
CA ASN A 189 -17.96 6.43 5.66
C ASN A 189 -16.83 6.33 6.69
N GLN A 190 -16.43 7.45 7.31
CA GLN A 190 -15.28 7.52 8.22
C GLN A 190 -14.00 6.97 7.59
N THR A 191 -13.77 7.34 6.33
CA THR A 191 -12.60 6.96 5.55
C THR A 191 -11.73 8.19 5.27
N GLY A 192 -10.49 7.97 4.84
CA GLY A 192 -9.57 9.04 4.47
C GLY A 192 -9.49 9.25 2.96
N ILE A 193 -8.79 10.30 2.58
CA ILE A 193 -8.42 10.55 1.19
C ILE A 193 -6.90 10.51 1.11
N ALA A 194 -6.39 9.62 0.26
CA ALA A 194 -4.97 9.54 -0.07
C ALA A 194 -4.69 10.33 -1.36
N ILE A 195 -3.65 11.13 -1.33
CA ILE A 195 -3.10 11.82 -2.50
C ILE A 195 -1.83 11.06 -2.89
N VAL A 196 -1.84 10.49 -4.09
CA VAL A 196 -0.76 9.69 -4.64
C VAL A 196 -0.13 10.43 -5.82
N LEU A 197 1.19 10.46 -5.87
CA LEU A 197 2.02 11.08 -6.91
C LEU A 197 2.86 10.03 -7.60
#